data_e60bbb361e65eb03ad69868fd6a0ee3f
#
_entry.id   e60bbb361e65eb03ad69868fd6a0ee3f
#
_cell.length_a   1.000
_cell.length_b   1.000
_cell.length_c   1.000
_cell.angle_alpha   90.00
_cell.angle_beta   90.00
_cell.angle_gamma   90.00
#
_symmetry.space_group_name_H-M   'P 1'
#
loop_
_entity.id
_entity.type
_entity.pdbx_description
1 polymer ?
#
loop_
_entity_poly.entity_id
_entity_poly.type
_entity_poly.pdbx_seq_one_letter_code
_entity_poly.pdbx_strand_id
1 'polypeptide(L)'
;MTTDLYALGIRARNAIYASFFFLGFLGLAWIPRIPEIKNSLGLSDGQFGLVLLASTVGSIPGAQIAGRVVHSFSSKIVVRISGMLLPLGVFVVGMADSVQILLLGLFITGFNVSFMDIAINGQAVEIEKHTQGRWMSSFHGFWSIGAFAATLVGGLIANFVSPRDNLIAIAVLGLFVFQFIAHYLLPPEHDGHLGEPGKDDAGKVKLFGKESLILWALGIGLMCSLIPEGGAYEWSGILLQDHMGIGKGLNAAAATTFSLAMIASRLLGDRAFEKLSLIHI
;
A
#
# COMPACT_ATOMS: atom_id res chain seq x y z
N MET A 1 22.86 5.23 23.53
CA MET A 1 22.03 5.81 22.46
C MET A 1 22.07 7.31 22.61
N THR A 2 22.57 8.04 21.62
CA THR A 2 22.68 9.49 21.73
C THR A 2 21.30 10.12 21.65
N THR A 3 21.05 11.18 22.43
CA THR A 3 19.79 11.93 22.44
C THR A 3 19.36 12.36 21.02
N ASP A 4 20.34 12.62 20.16
CA ASP A 4 20.14 13.03 18.77
C ASP A 4 19.52 11.93 17.89
N LEU A 5 19.93 10.66 18.06
CA LEU A 5 19.35 9.55 17.27
C LEU A 5 17.91 9.25 17.67
N TYR A 6 17.58 9.36 18.95
CA TYR A 6 16.21 9.22 19.42
C TYR A 6 15.31 10.32 18.84
N ALA A 7 15.74 11.58 18.89
CA ALA A 7 14.99 12.71 18.33
C ALA A 7 14.78 12.58 16.82
N LEU A 8 15.83 12.13 16.10
CA LEU A 8 15.75 11.83 14.67
C LEU A 8 14.71 10.72 14.39
N GLY A 9 14.74 9.64 15.18
CA GLY A 9 13.78 8.53 15.07
C GLY A 9 12.33 8.99 15.29
N ILE A 10 12.07 9.81 16.31
CA ILE A 10 10.73 10.36 16.57
C ILE A 10 10.23 11.26 15.42
N ARG A 11 11.10 12.07 14.83
CA ARG A 11 10.76 12.90 13.66
C ARG A 11 10.43 12.05 12.44
N ALA A 12 11.28 11.06 12.14
CA ALA A 12 11.09 10.15 11.03
C ALA A 12 9.84 9.26 11.21
N ARG A 13 9.52 8.87 12.46
CA ARG A 13 8.29 8.13 12.77
C ARG A 13 7.03 8.82 12.24
N ASN A 14 6.92 10.13 12.44
CA ASN A 14 5.75 10.88 11.97
C ASN A 14 5.70 10.93 10.44
N ALA A 15 6.86 11.00 9.77
CA ALA A 15 6.95 10.91 8.32
C ALA A 15 6.54 9.52 7.81
N ILE A 16 6.87 8.45 8.54
CA ILE A 16 6.44 7.09 8.19
C ILE A 16 4.94 6.91 8.39
N TYR A 17 4.34 7.42 9.46
CA TYR A 17 2.88 7.44 9.59
C TYR A 17 2.20 8.10 8.38
N ALA A 18 2.69 9.27 7.97
CA ALA A 18 2.18 9.96 6.79
C ALA A 18 2.43 9.15 5.50
N SER A 19 3.59 8.49 5.37
CA SER A 19 3.91 7.66 4.20
C SER A 19 2.94 6.47 4.08
N PHE A 20 2.67 5.75 5.15
CA PHE A 20 1.69 4.66 5.16
C PHE A 20 0.28 5.16 4.86
N PHE A 21 -0.14 6.28 5.46
CA PHE A 21 -1.44 6.88 5.15
C PHE A 21 -1.58 7.20 3.67
N PHE A 22 -0.62 7.93 3.08
CA PHE A 22 -0.71 8.33 1.68
C PHE A 22 -0.47 7.17 0.71
N LEU A 23 0.27 6.13 1.09
CA LEU A 23 0.36 4.90 0.30
C LEU A 23 -1.02 4.21 0.21
N GLY A 24 -1.72 4.07 1.33
CA GLY A 24 -3.08 3.53 1.34
C GLY A 24 -4.08 4.43 0.60
N PHE A 25 -3.99 5.75 0.80
CA PHE A 25 -4.88 6.72 0.16
C PHE A 25 -4.73 6.74 -1.37
N LEU A 26 -3.50 6.83 -1.90
CA LEU A 26 -3.28 6.85 -3.34
C LEU A 26 -3.48 5.47 -3.97
N GLY A 27 -2.98 4.41 -3.33
CA GLY A 27 -3.12 3.04 -3.85
C GLY A 27 -4.56 2.61 -4.04
N LEU A 28 -5.47 3.08 -3.17
CA LEU A 28 -6.89 2.72 -3.19
C LEU A 28 -7.82 3.86 -3.68
N ALA A 29 -7.26 4.98 -4.17
CA ALA A 29 -8.05 6.12 -4.63
C ALA A 29 -9.03 5.80 -5.77
N TRP A 30 -8.71 4.82 -6.61
CA TRP A 30 -9.52 4.41 -7.75
C TRP A 30 -10.63 3.40 -7.39
N ILE A 31 -10.55 2.76 -6.22
CA ILE A 31 -11.49 1.72 -5.76
C ILE A 31 -12.96 2.17 -5.83
N PRO A 32 -13.37 3.31 -5.27
CA PRO A 32 -14.77 3.75 -5.35
C PRO A 32 -15.22 4.08 -6.78
N ARG A 33 -14.28 4.19 -7.72
CA ARG A 33 -14.52 4.53 -9.13
C ARG A 33 -14.48 3.32 -10.05
N ILE A 34 -14.18 2.12 -9.53
CA ILE A 34 -14.08 0.88 -10.31
C ILE A 34 -15.33 0.64 -11.18
N PRO A 35 -16.57 0.66 -10.66
CA PRO A 35 -17.73 0.40 -11.48
C PRO A 35 -17.88 1.40 -12.63
N GLU A 36 -17.59 2.68 -12.39
CA GLU A 36 -17.68 3.72 -13.42
C GLU A 36 -16.63 3.52 -14.52
N ILE A 37 -15.38 3.22 -14.14
CA ILE A 37 -14.28 2.98 -15.10
C ILE A 37 -14.55 1.69 -15.89
N LYS A 38 -14.92 0.60 -15.21
CA LYS A 38 -15.26 -0.67 -15.85
C LYS A 38 -16.38 -0.49 -16.90
N ASN A 39 -17.47 0.19 -16.50
CA ASN A 39 -18.63 0.38 -17.37
C ASN A 39 -18.35 1.34 -18.52
N SER A 40 -17.54 2.38 -18.33
CA SER A 40 -17.15 3.30 -19.41
C SER A 40 -16.31 2.64 -20.49
N LEU A 41 -15.55 1.59 -20.11
CA LEU A 41 -14.76 0.79 -21.06
C LEU A 41 -15.52 -0.42 -21.62
N GLY A 42 -16.77 -0.63 -21.22
CA GLY A 42 -17.61 -1.74 -21.69
C GLY A 42 -17.10 -3.12 -21.27
N LEU A 43 -16.39 -3.24 -20.15
CA LEU A 43 -15.78 -4.48 -19.69
C LEU A 43 -16.79 -5.36 -18.95
N SER A 44 -16.84 -6.66 -19.32
CA SER A 44 -17.48 -7.67 -18.50
C SER A 44 -16.68 -7.90 -17.21
N ASP A 45 -17.29 -8.54 -16.19
CA ASP A 45 -16.62 -8.84 -14.91
C ASP A 45 -15.39 -9.72 -15.12
N GLY A 46 -15.48 -10.72 -16.01
CA GLY A 46 -14.32 -11.57 -16.33
C GLY A 46 -13.18 -10.82 -17.01
N GLN A 47 -13.48 -9.90 -17.94
CA GLN A 47 -12.47 -9.05 -18.56
C GLN A 47 -11.85 -8.09 -17.55
N PHE A 48 -12.67 -7.52 -16.68
CA PHE A 48 -12.15 -6.64 -15.62
C PHE A 48 -11.22 -7.40 -14.64
N GLY A 49 -11.58 -8.64 -14.28
CA GLY A 49 -10.71 -9.50 -13.48
C GLY A 49 -9.32 -9.72 -14.10
N LEU A 50 -9.25 -9.86 -15.44
CA LEU A 50 -7.97 -9.94 -16.15
C LEU A 50 -7.22 -8.61 -16.13
N VAL A 51 -7.93 -7.50 -16.19
CA VAL A 51 -7.32 -6.15 -16.09
C VAL A 51 -6.67 -5.92 -14.72
N LEU A 52 -7.29 -6.40 -13.65
CA LEU A 52 -6.73 -6.30 -12.28
C LEU A 52 -5.37 -6.98 -12.15
N LEU A 53 -5.11 -8.04 -12.93
CA LEU A 53 -3.81 -8.71 -12.94
C LEU A 53 -2.65 -7.79 -13.33
N ALA A 54 -2.91 -6.69 -14.03
CA ALA A 54 -1.87 -5.73 -14.40
C ALA A 54 -1.18 -5.12 -13.17
N SER A 55 -1.94 -4.83 -12.11
CA SER A 55 -1.39 -4.37 -10.83
C SER A 55 -0.50 -5.44 -10.18
N THR A 56 -0.96 -6.69 -10.15
CA THR A 56 -0.18 -7.83 -9.62
C THR A 56 1.10 -8.05 -10.42
N VAL A 57 1.02 -8.03 -11.76
CA VAL A 57 2.19 -8.17 -12.64
C VAL A 57 3.18 -7.02 -12.42
N GLY A 58 2.71 -5.81 -12.15
CA GLY A 58 3.55 -4.68 -11.78
C GLY A 58 4.20 -4.84 -10.40
N SER A 59 3.46 -5.36 -9.41
CA SER A 59 3.94 -5.47 -8.03
C SER A 59 5.11 -6.43 -7.87
N ILE A 60 5.16 -7.51 -8.65
CA ILE A 60 6.25 -8.50 -8.59
C ILE A 60 7.62 -7.87 -8.86
N PRO A 61 7.89 -7.25 -10.03
CA PRO A 61 9.17 -6.59 -10.28
C PRO A 61 9.40 -5.40 -9.33
N GLY A 62 8.34 -4.68 -8.92
CA GLY A 62 8.41 -3.61 -7.93
C GLY A 62 9.04 -4.11 -6.62
N ALA A 63 8.52 -5.20 -6.07
CA ALA A 63 9.06 -5.82 -4.87
C ALA A 63 10.49 -6.34 -5.04
N GLN A 64 10.79 -7.01 -6.16
CA GLN A 64 12.13 -7.58 -6.41
C GLN A 64 13.21 -6.51 -6.60
N ILE A 65 12.87 -5.41 -7.24
CA ILE A 65 13.80 -4.31 -7.51
C ILE A 65 13.99 -3.45 -6.25
N ALA A 66 12.96 -3.27 -5.44
CA ALA A 66 12.98 -2.41 -4.26
C ALA A 66 14.13 -2.75 -3.31
N GLY A 67 14.31 -4.02 -2.95
CA GLY A 67 15.38 -4.45 -2.06
C GLY A 67 16.76 -4.07 -2.57
N ARG A 68 17.03 -4.26 -3.88
CA ARG A 68 18.32 -3.90 -4.49
C ARG A 68 18.54 -2.39 -4.51
N VAL A 69 17.52 -1.62 -4.86
CA VAL A 69 17.61 -0.16 -4.93
C VAL A 69 17.75 0.44 -3.54
N VAL A 70 16.99 -0.07 -2.55
CA VAL A 70 17.17 0.32 -1.14
C VAL A 70 18.59 0.06 -0.69
N HIS A 71 19.12 -1.14 -0.90
CA HIS A 71 20.48 -1.50 -0.51
C HIS A 71 21.54 -0.61 -1.19
N SER A 72 21.36 -0.28 -2.47
CA SER A 72 22.35 0.49 -3.23
C SER A 72 22.31 2.00 -2.98
N PHE A 73 21.13 2.56 -2.69
CA PHE A 73 20.91 4.01 -2.68
C PHE A 73 20.23 4.56 -1.42
N SER A 74 19.55 3.75 -0.60
CA SER A 74 18.76 4.16 0.56
C SER A 74 17.25 4.07 0.34
N SER A 75 16.55 3.72 1.41
CA SER A 75 15.08 3.69 1.44
C SER A 75 14.44 5.06 1.20
N LYS A 76 15.08 6.15 1.65
CA LYS A 76 14.63 7.53 1.40
C LYS A 76 14.58 7.89 -0.09
N ILE A 77 15.55 7.42 -0.87
CA ILE A 77 15.59 7.64 -2.33
C ILE A 77 14.47 6.87 -3.01
N VAL A 78 14.24 5.62 -2.59
CA VAL A 78 13.12 4.80 -3.11
C VAL A 78 11.79 5.48 -2.85
N VAL A 79 11.54 5.99 -1.63
CA VAL A 79 10.30 6.72 -1.32
C VAL A 79 10.13 7.99 -2.17
N ARG A 80 11.22 8.72 -2.47
CA ARG A 80 11.17 9.88 -3.36
C ARG A 80 10.79 9.52 -4.78
N ILE A 81 11.40 8.47 -5.33
CA ILE A 81 11.11 7.99 -6.69
C ILE A 81 9.66 7.50 -6.77
N SER A 82 9.26 6.64 -5.84
CA SER A 82 7.88 6.13 -5.80
C SER A 82 6.86 7.24 -5.56
N GLY A 83 7.23 8.27 -4.78
CA GLY A 83 6.39 9.43 -4.54
C GLY A 83 6.15 10.31 -5.78
N MET A 84 6.90 10.09 -6.87
CA MET A 84 6.62 10.66 -8.20
C MET A 84 5.85 9.66 -9.07
N LEU A 85 6.25 8.41 -9.06
CA LEU A 85 5.74 7.39 -9.99
C LEU A 85 4.39 6.80 -9.56
N LEU A 86 4.10 6.72 -8.25
CA LEU A 86 2.78 6.25 -7.78
C LEU A 86 1.66 7.23 -8.16
N PRO A 87 1.79 8.55 -7.91
CA PRO A 87 0.84 9.54 -8.43
C PRO A 87 0.70 9.51 -9.96
N LEU A 88 1.80 9.28 -10.70
CA LEU A 88 1.74 9.10 -12.15
C LEU A 88 0.87 7.90 -12.53
N GLY A 89 1.00 6.76 -11.84
CA GLY A 89 0.14 5.60 -12.06
C GLY A 89 -1.35 5.94 -11.84
N VAL A 90 -1.68 6.61 -10.73
CA VAL A 90 -3.05 7.07 -10.43
C VAL A 90 -3.56 8.06 -11.49
N PHE A 91 -2.72 8.97 -11.96
CA PHE A 91 -3.04 9.88 -13.05
C PHE A 91 -3.38 9.13 -14.33
N VAL A 92 -2.56 8.14 -14.72
CA VAL A 92 -2.79 7.33 -15.92
C VAL A 92 -4.09 6.53 -15.81
N VAL A 93 -4.41 5.97 -14.62
CA VAL A 93 -5.71 5.33 -14.37
C VAL A 93 -6.86 6.34 -14.55
N GLY A 94 -6.73 7.57 -14.06
CA GLY A 94 -7.72 8.63 -14.24
C GLY A 94 -7.92 9.05 -15.70
N MET A 95 -6.90 8.90 -16.52
CA MET A 95 -6.93 9.22 -17.97
C MET A 95 -7.36 8.03 -18.84
N ALA A 96 -7.70 6.87 -18.25
CA ALA A 96 -7.98 5.67 -19.00
C ALA A 96 -9.28 5.80 -19.82
N ASP A 97 -9.14 5.98 -21.12
CA ASP A 97 -10.18 5.93 -22.15
C ASP A 97 -10.16 4.61 -22.96
N SER A 98 -9.20 3.76 -22.67
CA SER A 98 -9.00 2.45 -23.28
C SER A 98 -8.44 1.45 -22.28
N VAL A 99 -8.64 0.16 -22.55
CA VAL A 99 -8.15 -0.93 -21.71
C VAL A 99 -6.61 -0.90 -21.59
N GLN A 100 -5.93 -0.54 -22.67
CA GLN A 100 -4.46 -0.44 -22.70
C GLN A 100 -3.93 0.61 -21.73
N ILE A 101 -4.55 1.79 -21.68
CA ILE A 101 -4.17 2.86 -20.75
C ILE A 101 -4.48 2.44 -19.32
N LEU A 102 -5.62 1.78 -19.07
CA LEU A 102 -5.95 1.26 -17.75
C LEU A 102 -4.93 0.20 -17.28
N LEU A 103 -4.56 -0.75 -18.15
CA LEU A 103 -3.51 -1.74 -17.87
C LEU A 103 -2.17 -1.09 -17.51
N LEU A 104 -1.76 -0.08 -18.29
CA LEU A 104 -0.53 0.66 -18.03
C LEU A 104 -0.58 1.39 -16.67
N GLY A 105 -1.67 2.08 -16.37
CA GLY A 105 -1.85 2.79 -15.10
C GLY A 105 -1.83 1.84 -13.90
N LEU A 106 -2.53 0.70 -14.00
CA LEU A 106 -2.54 -0.31 -12.95
C LEU A 106 -1.18 -0.97 -12.76
N PHE A 107 -0.46 -1.26 -13.85
CA PHE A 107 0.91 -1.78 -13.78
C PHE A 107 1.85 -0.81 -13.04
N ILE A 108 1.83 0.48 -13.43
CA ILE A 108 2.66 1.51 -12.78
C ILE A 108 2.27 1.65 -11.30
N THR A 109 0.97 1.65 -10.98
CA THR A 109 0.48 1.73 -9.60
C THR A 109 0.93 0.53 -8.78
N GLY A 110 0.70 -0.70 -9.27
CA GLY A 110 1.10 -1.92 -8.59
C GLY A 110 2.62 -2.00 -8.35
N PHE A 111 3.42 -1.67 -9.37
CA PHE A 111 4.87 -1.59 -9.24
C PHE A 111 5.27 -0.66 -8.09
N ASN A 112 4.72 0.56 -8.07
CA ASN A 112 5.15 1.57 -7.12
C ASN A 112 4.60 1.36 -5.71
N VAL A 113 3.40 0.77 -5.57
CA VAL A 113 2.87 0.37 -4.26
C VAL A 113 3.85 -0.61 -3.60
N SER A 114 4.24 -1.69 -4.27
CA SER A 114 5.18 -2.67 -3.71
C SER A 114 6.60 -2.11 -3.54
N PHE A 115 7.06 -1.29 -4.49
CA PHE A 115 8.37 -0.66 -4.44
C PHE A 115 8.51 0.28 -3.23
N MET A 116 7.48 1.09 -2.96
CA MET A 116 7.43 2.00 -1.82
C MET A 116 7.22 1.25 -0.50
N ASP A 117 6.34 0.24 -0.49
CA ASP A 117 6.02 -0.52 0.72
C ASP A 117 7.27 -1.13 1.35
N ILE A 118 8.13 -1.76 0.55
CA ILE A 118 9.41 -2.30 1.04
C ILE A 118 10.30 -1.22 1.66
N ALA A 119 10.37 -0.05 1.04
CA ALA A 119 11.22 1.03 1.53
C ALA A 119 10.72 1.63 2.84
N ILE A 120 9.41 1.88 2.96
CA ILE A 120 8.83 2.44 4.20
C ILE A 120 8.83 1.43 5.35
N ASN A 121 8.66 0.14 5.06
CA ASN A 121 8.80 -0.92 6.06
C ASN A 121 10.24 -1.04 6.55
N GLY A 122 11.24 -0.93 5.68
CA GLY A 122 12.65 -0.86 6.07
C GLY A 122 12.93 0.31 7.02
N GLN A 123 12.46 1.51 6.69
CA GLN A 123 12.54 2.68 7.55
C GLN A 123 11.82 2.47 8.89
N ALA A 124 10.65 1.83 8.87
CA ALA A 124 9.87 1.55 10.08
C ALA A 124 10.65 0.67 11.07
N VAL A 125 11.32 -0.38 10.58
CA VAL A 125 12.18 -1.25 11.39
C VAL A 125 13.33 -0.46 12.03
N GLU A 126 14.00 0.41 11.27
CA GLU A 126 15.09 1.24 11.82
C GLU A 126 14.59 2.27 12.84
N ILE A 127 13.41 2.85 12.64
CA ILE A 127 12.77 3.73 13.61
C ILE A 127 12.47 2.99 14.92
N GLU A 128 11.96 1.75 14.87
CA GLU A 128 11.77 0.94 16.07
C GLU A 128 13.07 0.70 16.83
N LYS A 129 14.18 0.42 16.13
CA LYS A 129 15.51 0.29 16.74
C LYS A 129 15.98 1.60 17.38
N HIS A 130 15.84 2.74 16.70
CA HIS A 130 16.25 4.05 17.19
C HIS A 130 15.40 4.58 18.34
N THR A 131 14.11 4.21 18.41
CA THR A 131 13.19 4.68 19.45
C THR A 131 12.91 3.65 20.53
N GLN A 132 13.37 2.39 20.34
CA GLN A 132 13.04 1.23 21.18
C GLN A 132 11.52 1.05 21.38
N GLY A 133 10.74 1.49 20.40
CA GLY A 133 9.29 1.38 20.38
C GLY A 133 8.80 0.23 19.49
N ARG A 134 7.52 -0.06 19.57
CA ARG A 134 6.82 -1.01 18.69
C ARG A 134 5.75 -0.24 17.95
N TRP A 135 5.97 0.05 16.67
CA TRP A 135 5.11 0.94 15.88
C TRP A 135 4.55 0.28 14.62
N MET A 136 5.02 -0.91 14.27
CA MET A 136 4.73 -1.54 12.98
C MET A 136 3.22 -1.72 12.75
N SER A 137 2.50 -2.26 13.73
CA SER A 137 1.05 -2.44 13.61
C SER A 137 0.30 -1.11 13.46
N SER A 138 0.71 -0.09 14.20
CA SER A 138 0.11 1.25 14.08
C SER A 138 0.47 1.95 12.75
N PHE A 139 1.65 1.72 12.17
CA PHE A 139 1.98 2.19 10.83
C PHE A 139 1.01 1.59 9.79
N HIS A 140 0.80 0.28 9.82
CA HIS A 140 -0.19 -0.38 8.97
C HIS A 140 -1.64 0.05 9.30
N GLY A 141 -1.92 0.43 10.54
CA GLY A 141 -3.17 1.08 10.92
C GLY A 141 -3.39 2.39 10.17
N PHE A 142 -2.35 3.22 10.01
CA PHE A 142 -2.42 4.45 9.22
C PHE A 142 -2.59 4.19 7.73
N TRP A 143 -2.02 3.11 7.18
CA TRP A 143 -2.35 2.66 5.83
C TRP A 143 -3.87 2.39 5.69
N SER A 144 -4.47 1.70 6.65
CA SER A 144 -5.92 1.44 6.65
C SER A 144 -6.75 2.72 6.79
N ILE A 145 -6.27 3.71 7.57
CA ILE A 145 -6.92 5.04 7.65
C ILE A 145 -6.85 5.74 6.29
N GLY A 146 -5.73 5.64 5.58
CA GLY A 146 -5.59 6.15 4.22
C GLY A 146 -6.56 5.49 3.25
N ALA A 147 -6.66 4.15 3.29
CA ALA A 147 -7.62 3.36 2.51
C ALA A 147 -9.07 3.76 2.80
N PHE A 148 -9.41 3.90 4.08
CA PHE A 148 -10.73 4.39 4.51
C PHE A 148 -11.02 5.80 3.97
N ALA A 149 -10.07 6.72 4.10
CA ALA A 149 -10.24 8.08 3.59
C ALA A 149 -10.43 8.10 2.07
N ALA A 150 -9.68 7.29 1.32
CA ALA A 150 -9.81 7.19 -0.14
C ALA A 150 -11.19 6.68 -0.56
N THR A 151 -11.66 5.61 0.06
CA THR A 151 -12.95 4.99 -0.29
C THR A 151 -14.12 5.87 0.17
N LEU A 152 -14.05 6.47 1.36
CA LEU A 152 -15.08 7.37 1.87
C LEU A 152 -15.19 8.64 1.02
N VAL A 153 -14.08 9.35 0.84
CA VAL A 153 -14.07 10.62 0.07
C VAL A 153 -14.45 10.36 -1.38
N GLY A 154 -13.86 9.34 -2.02
CA GLY A 154 -14.18 8.97 -3.40
C GLY A 154 -15.65 8.61 -3.58
N GLY A 155 -16.26 7.90 -2.61
CA GLY A 155 -17.69 7.60 -2.61
C GLY A 155 -18.57 8.84 -2.45
N LEU A 156 -18.25 9.71 -1.47
CA LEU A 156 -19.02 10.93 -1.19
C LEU A 156 -19.07 11.89 -2.37
N ILE A 157 -17.97 12.02 -3.12
CA ILE A 157 -17.89 12.94 -4.26
C ILE A 157 -18.30 12.31 -5.59
N ALA A 158 -18.62 11.01 -5.63
CA ALA A 158 -18.87 10.27 -6.87
C ALA A 158 -20.03 10.84 -7.71
N ASN A 159 -21.02 11.48 -7.09
CA ASN A 159 -22.13 12.10 -7.78
C ASN A 159 -21.83 13.51 -8.32
N PHE A 160 -20.73 14.12 -7.92
CA PHE A 160 -20.40 15.52 -8.21
C PHE A 160 -19.15 15.68 -9.07
N VAL A 161 -18.23 14.71 -8.99
CA VAL A 161 -16.92 14.77 -9.64
C VAL A 161 -16.71 13.53 -10.49
N SER A 162 -16.22 13.71 -11.72
CA SER A 162 -15.91 12.57 -12.60
C SER A 162 -14.77 11.71 -12.03
N PRO A 163 -14.68 10.39 -12.39
CA PRO A 163 -13.54 9.56 -12.01
C PRO A 163 -12.21 10.19 -12.44
N ARG A 164 -12.18 10.77 -13.64
CA ARG A 164 -10.99 11.43 -14.20
C ARG A 164 -10.52 12.59 -13.31
N ASP A 165 -11.39 13.55 -13.04
CA ASP A 165 -11.02 14.75 -12.27
C ASP A 165 -10.64 14.41 -10.83
N ASN A 166 -11.35 13.43 -10.24
CA ASN A 166 -11.05 12.93 -8.91
C ASN A 166 -9.64 12.33 -8.84
N LEU A 167 -9.30 11.41 -9.75
CA LEU A 167 -8.01 10.74 -9.74
C LEU A 167 -6.86 11.67 -10.11
N ILE A 168 -7.08 12.63 -11.04
CA ILE A 168 -6.09 13.65 -11.36
C ILE A 168 -5.80 14.55 -10.14
N ALA A 169 -6.84 15.02 -9.44
CA ALA A 169 -6.66 15.85 -8.26
C ALA A 169 -5.88 15.11 -7.16
N ILE A 170 -6.20 13.84 -6.92
CA ILE A 170 -5.49 13.00 -5.95
C ILE A 170 -4.03 12.75 -6.39
N ALA A 171 -3.77 12.52 -7.67
CA ALA A 171 -2.43 12.35 -8.21
C ALA A 171 -1.57 13.61 -8.02
N VAL A 172 -2.11 14.78 -8.33
CA VAL A 172 -1.43 16.08 -8.14
C VAL A 172 -1.12 16.29 -6.65
N LEU A 173 -2.08 16.06 -5.76
CA LEU A 173 -1.87 16.15 -4.31
C LEU A 173 -0.74 15.20 -3.87
N GLY A 174 -0.79 13.95 -4.30
CA GLY A 174 0.18 12.91 -3.93
C GLY A 174 1.61 13.27 -4.32
N LEU A 175 1.78 13.85 -5.52
CA LEU A 175 3.08 14.27 -6.03
C LEU A 175 3.78 15.25 -5.07
N PHE A 176 3.08 16.27 -4.58
CA PHE A 176 3.65 17.25 -3.67
C PHE A 176 3.84 16.70 -2.26
N VAL A 177 2.85 15.95 -1.76
CA VAL A 177 2.87 15.43 -0.39
C VAL A 177 4.02 14.45 -0.18
N PHE A 178 4.26 13.51 -1.08
CA PHE A 178 5.36 12.56 -0.92
C PHE A 178 6.74 13.21 -0.97
N GLN A 179 6.94 14.23 -1.80
CA GLN A 179 8.21 14.96 -1.81
C GLN A 179 8.45 15.71 -0.49
N PHE A 180 7.38 16.27 0.09
CA PHE A 180 7.46 16.90 1.41
C PHE A 180 7.75 15.87 2.52
N ILE A 181 7.02 14.76 2.58
CA ILE A 181 7.20 13.70 3.57
C ILE A 181 8.62 13.14 3.51
N ALA A 182 9.14 12.86 2.31
CA ALA A 182 10.45 12.27 2.11
C ALA A 182 11.59 13.12 2.68
N HIS A 183 11.38 14.42 2.88
CA HIS A 183 12.37 15.27 3.53
C HIS A 183 12.63 14.86 4.99
N TYR A 184 11.60 14.37 5.69
CA TYR A 184 11.64 14.04 7.11
C TYR A 184 11.97 12.58 7.42
N LEU A 185 12.13 11.73 6.41
CA LEU A 185 12.57 10.35 6.57
C LEU A 185 14.00 10.25 7.08
N LEU A 186 14.36 9.10 7.68
CA LEU A 186 15.74 8.83 8.07
C LEU A 186 16.67 9.05 6.88
N PRO A 187 17.80 9.75 7.11
CA PRO A 187 18.80 9.90 6.07
C PRO A 187 19.55 8.58 5.83
N PRO A 188 20.26 8.43 4.71
CA PRO A 188 20.93 7.18 4.33
C PRO A 188 21.86 6.61 5.39
N GLU A 189 22.51 7.48 6.17
CA GLU A 189 23.45 7.08 7.23
C GLU A 189 22.77 6.36 8.40
N HIS A 190 21.43 6.46 8.51
CA HIS A 190 20.63 5.97 9.63
C HIS A 190 19.44 5.10 9.23
N ASP A 191 19.27 4.79 7.95
CA ASP A 191 18.12 4.03 7.47
C ASP A 191 18.36 2.51 7.32
N GLY A 192 19.53 2.05 7.77
CA GLY A 192 19.89 0.64 7.82
C GLY A 192 20.10 -0.05 6.47
N HIS A 193 20.13 0.71 5.35
CA HIS A 193 20.17 0.13 4.02
C HIS A 193 21.44 -0.65 3.68
N LEU A 194 22.55 -0.35 4.35
CA LEU A 194 23.83 -1.06 4.16
C LEU A 194 23.90 -2.38 4.94
N GLY A 195 22.88 -2.70 5.75
CA GLY A 195 22.93 -3.87 6.60
C GLY A 195 23.89 -3.72 7.80
N GLU A 196 23.99 -4.78 8.61
CA GLU A 196 25.01 -4.87 9.65
C GLU A 196 26.30 -5.44 9.03
N PRO A 197 27.48 -4.83 9.26
CA PRO A 197 28.74 -5.37 8.76
C PRO A 197 28.93 -6.83 9.20
N GLY A 198 29.12 -7.73 8.25
CA GLY A 198 29.38 -9.15 8.50
C GLY A 198 28.16 -10.10 8.52
N LYS A 199 26.94 -9.62 8.24
CA LYS A 199 25.74 -10.47 8.14
C LYS A 199 25.26 -10.73 6.69
N ASP A 200 26.11 -10.53 5.71
CA ASP A 200 25.80 -10.77 4.28
C ASP A 200 25.62 -12.25 3.91
N ASP A 201 25.76 -13.18 4.85
CA ASP A 201 25.48 -14.60 4.65
C ASP A 201 24.01 -14.97 4.95
N ALA A 202 23.05 -14.24 4.37
CA ALA A 202 21.74 -14.83 4.14
C ALA A 202 21.91 -15.95 3.09
N GLY A 203 22.26 -17.13 3.52
CA GLY A 203 22.46 -18.30 2.68
C GLY A 203 21.28 -18.43 1.72
N LYS A 204 21.54 -18.81 0.47
CA LYS A 204 20.51 -19.02 -0.56
C LYS A 204 19.43 -19.94 0.00
N VAL A 205 18.26 -19.36 0.37
CA VAL A 205 17.13 -20.14 0.85
C VAL A 205 16.71 -21.08 -0.27
N LYS A 206 16.83 -22.37 -0.04
CA LYS A 206 16.38 -23.40 -0.98
C LYS A 206 14.84 -23.32 -1.00
N LEU A 207 14.25 -22.97 -2.14
CA LEU A 207 12.78 -22.88 -2.30
C LEU A 207 12.06 -24.22 -2.08
N PHE A 208 12.76 -25.33 -2.26
CA PHE A 208 12.23 -26.69 -2.08
C PHE A 208 13.09 -27.46 -1.09
N GLY A 209 12.52 -27.77 0.07
CA GLY A 209 13.18 -28.52 1.16
C GLY A 209 12.33 -28.51 2.42
N LYS A 210 12.68 -29.34 3.40
CA LYS A 210 11.96 -29.36 4.70
C LYS A 210 12.03 -28.02 5.42
N GLU A 211 13.11 -27.27 5.25
CA GLU A 211 13.34 -25.95 5.85
C GLU A 211 12.44 -24.86 5.26
N SER A 212 12.01 -25.01 4.00
CA SER A 212 11.11 -24.07 3.33
C SER A 212 9.62 -24.33 3.59
N LEU A 213 9.26 -25.44 4.24
CA LEU A 213 7.86 -25.79 4.51
C LEU A 213 7.16 -24.72 5.37
N ILE A 214 7.85 -24.15 6.34
CA ILE A 214 7.34 -23.06 7.18
C ILE A 214 7.12 -21.81 6.32
N LEU A 215 8.04 -21.47 5.41
CA LEU A 215 7.89 -20.33 4.50
C LEU A 215 6.70 -20.50 3.57
N TRP A 216 6.48 -21.70 3.05
CA TRP A 216 5.30 -22.02 2.24
C TRP A 216 4.01 -21.94 3.05
N ALA A 217 3.99 -22.44 4.28
CA ALA A 217 2.82 -22.35 5.16
C ALA A 217 2.48 -20.90 5.49
N LEU A 218 3.48 -20.08 5.81
CA LEU A 218 3.30 -18.63 6.03
C LEU A 218 2.82 -17.91 4.75
N GLY A 219 3.38 -18.26 3.59
CA GLY A 219 2.96 -17.69 2.30
C GLY A 219 1.51 -18.03 1.95
N ILE A 220 1.08 -19.28 2.18
CA ILE A 220 -0.31 -19.72 1.99
C ILE A 220 -1.23 -18.99 2.98
N GLY A 221 -0.85 -18.90 4.25
CA GLY A 221 -1.61 -18.15 5.26
C GLY A 221 -1.81 -16.69 4.89
N LEU A 222 -0.74 -16.04 4.41
CA LEU A 222 -0.79 -14.67 3.92
C LEU A 222 -1.71 -14.55 2.70
N MET A 223 -1.60 -15.46 1.73
CA MET A 223 -2.48 -15.50 0.56
C MET A 223 -3.95 -15.64 0.96
N CYS A 224 -4.28 -16.55 1.89
CA CYS A 224 -5.63 -16.71 2.40
C CYS A 224 -6.17 -15.45 3.10
N SER A 225 -5.31 -14.63 3.70
CA SER A 225 -5.67 -13.35 4.31
C SER A 225 -5.89 -12.25 3.26
N LEU A 226 -5.07 -12.22 2.20
CA LEU A 226 -5.12 -11.17 1.18
C LEU A 226 -6.25 -11.34 0.18
N ILE A 227 -6.72 -12.58 -0.09
CA ILE A 227 -7.83 -12.84 -1.03
C ILE A 227 -9.12 -12.14 -0.58
N PRO A 228 -9.61 -12.26 0.66
CA PRO A 228 -10.79 -11.53 1.12
C PRO A 228 -10.60 -10.02 1.12
N GLU A 229 -9.38 -9.53 1.43
CA GLU A 229 -9.05 -8.10 1.40
C GLU A 229 -9.17 -7.54 -0.03
N GLY A 230 -8.54 -8.19 -1.01
CA GLY A 230 -8.65 -7.83 -2.42
C GLY A 230 -10.10 -7.89 -2.92
N GLY A 231 -10.83 -8.96 -2.57
CA GLY A 231 -12.24 -9.10 -2.90
C GLY A 231 -13.09 -7.96 -2.35
N ALA A 232 -12.87 -7.56 -1.09
CA ALA A 232 -13.60 -6.48 -0.46
C ALA A 232 -13.32 -5.12 -1.12
N TYR A 233 -12.08 -4.84 -1.52
CA TYR A 233 -11.76 -3.58 -2.19
C TYR A 233 -12.17 -3.57 -3.66
N GLU A 234 -11.80 -4.56 -4.44
CA GLU A 234 -11.88 -4.50 -5.90
C GLU A 234 -13.24 -4.92 -6.46
N TRP A 235 -13.96 -5.81 -5.76
CA TRP A 235 -15.20 -6.41 -6.25
C TRP A 235 -16.46 -5.94 -5.56
N SER A 236 -16.36 -5.43 -4.33
CA SER A 236 -17.58 -5.04 -3.59
C SER A 236 -18.35 -3.90 -4.26
N GLY A 237 -17.65 -2.94 -4.86
CA GLY A 237 -18.29 -1.85 -5.59
C GLY A 237 -19.05 -2.32 -6.83
N ILE A 238 -18.49 -3.28 -7.57
CA ILE A 238 -19.14 -3.92 -8.71
C ILE A 238 -20.39 -4.69 -8.26
N LEU A 239 -20.26 -5.50 -7.20
CA LEU A 239 -21.38 -6.24 -6.63
C LEU A 239 -22.52 -5.30 -6.25
N LEU A 240 -22.22 -4.24 -5.50
CA LEU A 240 -23.25 -3.29 -5.06
C LEU A 240 -23.89 -2.53 -6.21
N GLN A 241 -23.11 -2.02 -7.15
CA GLN A 241 -23.63 -1.18 -8.24
C GLN A 241 -24.24 -2.01 -9.37
N ASP A 242 -23.51 -2.97 -9.93
CA ASP A 242 -23.89 -3.65 -11.16
C ASP A 242 -24.87 -4.82 -10.93
N HIS A 243 -24.77 -5.51 -9.77
CA HIS A 243 -25.63 -6.66 -9.47
C HIS A 243 -26.75 -6.37 -8.48
N MET A 244 -26.58 -5.40 -7.58
CA MET A 244 -27.59 -5.03 -6.57
C MET A 244 -28.31 -3.71 -6.88
N GLY A 245 -27.90 -2.98 -7.92
CA GLY A 245 -28.51 -1.72 -8.33
C GLY A 245 -28.31 -0.55 -7.37
N ILE A 246 -27.30 -0.62 -6.50
CA ILE A 246 -26.97 0.46 -5.55
C ILE A 246 -26.36 1.63 -6.32
N GLY A 247 -26.82 2.84 -6.03
CA GLY A 247 -26.41 4.04 -6.73
C GLY A 247 -24.94 4.40 -6.52
N LYS A 248 -24.43 5.26 -7.40
CA LYS A 248 -23.06 5.81 -7.31
C LYS A 248 -22.81 6.40 -5.92
N GLY A 249 -21.60 6.24 -5.46
CA GLY A 249 -21.17 6.71 -4.13
C GLY A 249 -21.46 5.69 -3.03
N LEU A 250 -22.67 5.15 -2.94
CA LEU A 250 -23.01 4.07 -2.00
C LEU A 250 -22.35 2.73 -2.40
N ASN A 251 -21.94 2.57 -3.65
CA ASN A 251 -21.14 1.42 -4.09
C ASN A 251 -19.81 1.29 -3.33
N ALA A 252 -19.27 2.38 -2.81
CA ALA A 252 -18.06 2.38 -1.99
C ALA A 252 -18.27 1.92 -0.53
N ALA A 253 -19.53 1.78 -0.08
CA ALA A 253 -19.85 1.53 1.33
C ALA A 253 -19.22 0.24 1.87
N ALA A 254 -19.17 -0.84 1.08
CA ALA A 254 -18.57 -2.09 1.52
C ALA A 254 -17.05 -1.96 1.71
N ALA A 255 -16.33 -1.39 0.75
CA ALA A 255 -14.89 -1.12 0.86
C ALA A 255 -14.57 -0.16 2.02
N THR A 256 -15.40 0.86 2.23
CA THR A 256 -15.27 1.80 3.34
C THR A 256 -15.48 1.12 4.70
N THR A 257 -16.52 0.29 4.84
CA THR A 257 -16.80 -0.47 6.06
C THR A 257 -15.71 -1.48 6.35
N PHE A 258 -15.22 -2.17 5.31
CA PHE A 258 -14.09 -3.09 5.43
C PHE A 258 -12.83 -2.37 5.94
N SER A 259 -12.50 -1.21 5.36
CA SER A 259 -11.37 -0.39 5.83
C SER A 259 -11.52 0.01 7.30
N LEU A 260 -12.73 0.38 7.73
CA LEU A 260 -13.00 0.72 9.14
C LEU A 260 -12.76 -0.47 10.08
N ALA A 261 -13.20 -1.67 9.69
CA ALA A 261 -12.93 -2.89 10.45
C ALA A 261 -11.42 -3.21 10.52
N MET A 262 -10.69 -2.99 9.42
CA MET A 262 -9.24 -3.15 9.37
C MET A 262 -8.50 -2.15 10.27
N ILE A 263 -8.96 -0.89 10.33
CA ILE A 263 -8.42 0.11 11.27
C ILE A 263 -8.57 -0.39 12.71
N ALA A 264 -9.76 -0.81 13.09
CA ALA A 264 -10.03 -1.31 14.44
C ALA A 264 -9.14 -2.53 14.77
N SER A 265 -9.07 -3.50 13.86
CA SER A 265 -8.26 -4.70 14.02
C SER A 265 -6.76 -4.39 14.19
N ARG A 266 -6.20 -3.53 13.35
CA ARG A 266 -4.76 -3.20 13.36
C ARG A 266 -4.37 -2.33 14.55
N LEU A 267 -5.19 -1.37 14.96
CA LEU A 267 -4.91 -0.51 16.12
C LEU A 267 -5.12 -1.24 17.46
N LEU A 268 -5.99 -2.23 17.50
CA LEU A 268 -6.22 -3.06 18.69
C LEU A 268 -5.27 -4.27 18.75
N GLY A 269 -4.67 -4.63 17.63
CA GLY A 269 -3.82 -5.81 17.49
C GLY A 269 -2.64 -5.79 18.46
N ASP A 270 -1.93 -4.69 18.60
CA ASP A 270 -0.79 -4.57 19.51
C ASP A 270 -1.18 -4.87 20.96
N ARG A 271 -2.34 -4.35 21.41
CA ARG A 271 -2.85 -4.63 22.76
C ARG A 271 -3.28 -6.09 22.93
N ALA A 272 -3.81 -6.71 21.88
CA ALA A 272 -4.17 -8.12 21.90
C ALA A 272 -2.90 -9.00 22.00
N PHE A 273 -1.85 -8.68 21.25
CA PHE A 273 -0.56 -9.38 21.30
C PHE A 273 0.16 -9.23 22.65
N GLU A 274 0.02 -8.10 23.32
CA GLU A 274 0.57 -7.91 24.67
C GLU A 274 -0.12 -8.79 25.71
N LYS A 275 -1.43 -9.03 25.54
CA LYS A 275 -2.23 -9.84 26.49
C LYS A 275 -2.26 -11.34 26.16
N LEU A 276 -2.19 -11.66 24.88
CA LEU A 276 -2.19 -13.03 24.40
C LEU A 276 -0.74 -13.42 24.10
N SER A 277 -0.15 -14.29 24.95
CA SER A 277 1.17 -14.85 24.62
C SER A 277 1.13 -15.45 23.21
N LEU A 278 2.19 -15.25 22.40
CA LEU A 278 2.35 -15.85 21.07
C LEU A 278 2.17 -17.38 21.03
N ILE A 279 2.19 -18.03 22.19
CA ILE A 279 1.95 -19.47 22.35
C ILE A 279 0.44 -19.82 22.27
N HIS A 280 -0.45 -18.83 22.41
CA HIS A 280 -1.90 -19.02 22.40
C HIS A 280 -2.56 -18.54 21.10
N ILE A 281 -1.79 -18.04 20.16
CA ILE A 281 -2.20 -17.66 18.82
C ILE A 281 -1.58 -18.62 17.81
#